data_03a02488048ba7775b86f860ca3218d4
#
_entry.id   03a02488048ba7775b86f860ca3218d4
#
_cell.length_a   1.000
_cell.length_b   1.000
_cell.length_c   1.000
_cell.angle_alpha   90.00
_cell.angle_beta   90.00
_cell.angle_gamma   90.00
#
_symmetry.space_group_name_H-M   'P 1'
#
loop_
_entity.id
_entity.type
_entity.pdbx_description
1 polymer ?
#
loop_
_entity_poly.entity_id
_entity_poly.type
_entity_poly.pdbx_seq_one_letter_code
_entity_poly.pdbx_strand_id
1 'polypeptide(L)'
;MPARDIAIVAGYFARCPLGGYAWQVLHYVLGFEELGFETYFYEDTALYPDCFDPVSRNVPAPCDRGVDTLGKFFSAHGLGERWSFWEASTDRWFGRDSETMRSVVQSARLVVTLAPVTRLPWVTKALRVFIDLDPGYTQFRLVQGDSVLREFLNEHQRHFSIGERIGRPSCTVPPGGFEWLPTRQPIITRLWKTDPPSPDAPFTTVGRWHEERRDVVTPDQRYGWSKREEWQRFLHLPRLAPGPFLLAMDVAKYPHDYDLLRRHGWEIVDPLLISADPFRYRQFLWTSAGEFTTAKDLNVRLRTGWFSDRSACYLAAGRPVVTQPTGFEELYPVGRGLFAVDTPEAVAKAIGDIRSAPAEHSRAAAEIAAQYFEAQSVLQELVSRL
;
A
#
# COMPACT_ATOMS: atom_id res chain seq x y z
N MET A 1 -8.43 -15.24 -31.98
CA MET A 1 -7.81 -15.67 -30.71
C MET A 1 -8.91 -16.09 -29.76
N PRO A 2 -8.76 -17.12 -28.91
CA PRO A 2 -9.75 -17.39 -27.89
C PRO A 2 -9.96 -16.15 -27.02
N ALA A 3 -11.18 -15.96 -26.50
CA ALA A 3 -11.47 -14.87 -25.60
C ALA A 3 -10.59 -15.02 -24.34
N ARG A 4 -10.02 -13.91 -23.88
CA ARG A 4 -9.23 -13.90 -22.64
C ARG A 4 -10.16 -14.08 -21.43
N ASP A 5 -9.70 -14.81 -20.41
CA ASP A 5 -10.41 -14.89 -19.14
C ASP A 5 -10.49 -13.48 -18.50
N ILE A 6 -11.62 -13.14 -17.90
CA ILE A 6 -11.81 -11.85 -17.27
C ILE A 6 -11.44 -11.92 -15.79
N ALA A 7 -10.62 -10.96 -15.33
CA ALA A 7 -10.36 -10.70 -13.92
C ALA A 7 -10.90 -9.32 -13.51
N ILE A 8 -11.43 -9.22 -12.30
CA ILE A 8 -11.88 -7.95 -11.73
C ILE A 8 -11.06 -7.67 -10.48
N VAL A 9 -10.46 -6.50 -10.42
CA VAL A 9 -9.85 -5.95 -9.21
C VAL A 9 -10.87 -5.00 -8.57
N ALA A 10 -11.40 -5.38 -7.42
CA ALA A 10 -12.30 -4.55 -6.62
C ALA A 10 -11.51 -3.91 -5.48
N GLY A 11 -11.54 -2.59 -5.38
CA GLY A 11 -10.75 -1.88 -4.39
C GLY A 11 -11.24 -0.46 -4.19
N TYR A 12 -10.36 0.44 -3.78
CA TYR A 12 -10.67 1.85 -3.71
C TYR A 12 -9.49 2.72 -4.15
N PHE A 13 -9.81 3.71 -4.95
CA PHE A 13 -8.91 4.77 -5.41
C PHE A 13 -9.68 6.08 -5.59
N ALA A 14 -10.81 6.08 -6.29
CA ALA A 14 -11.57 7.30 -6.57
C ALA A 14 -12.14 7.94 -5.29
N ARG A 15 -12.57 7.14 -4.31
CA ARG A 15 -13.02 7.66 -3.01
C ARG A 15 -11.91 8.33 -2.20
N CYS A 16 -10.66 7.97 -2.44
CA CYS A 16 -9.49 8.57 -1.80
C CYS A 16 -8.36 8.70 -2.82
N PRO A 17 -8.40 9.72 -3.71
CA PRO A 17 -7.52 9.83 -4.87
C PRO A 17 -6.10 10.26 -4.50
N LEU A 18 -5.39 9.35 -3.84
CA LEU A 18 -4.00 9.52 -3.42
C LEU A 18 -3.07 8.58 -4.19
N GLY A 19 -1.86 9.05 -4.47
CA GLY A 19 -0.89 8.37 -5.30
C GLY A 19 -0.58 6.94 -4.85
N GLY A 20 -0.47 6.68 -3.54
CA GLY A 20 -0.25 5.32 -3.03
C GLY A 20 -1.35 4.35 -3.46
N TYR A 21 -2.62 4.71 -3.28
CA TYR A 21 -3.75 3.86 -3.70
C TYR A 21 -3.84 3.70 -5.22
N ALA A 22 -3.58 4.79 -5.96
CA ALA A 22 -3.55 4.75 -7.42
C ALA A 22 -2.56 3.71 -7.94
N TRP A 23 -1.32 3.77 -7.48
CA TRP A 23 -0.27 2.85 -7.89
C TRP A 23 -0.54 1.43 -7.41
N GLN A 24 -1.03 1.24 -6.18
CA GLN A 24 -1.38 -0.08 -5.67
C GLN A 24 -2.42 -0.76 -6.57
N VAL A 25 -3.53 -0.09 -6.86
CA VAL A 25 -4.58 -0.62 -7.75
C VAL A 25 -4.03 -0.92 -9.14
N LEU A 26 -3.26 0.01 -9.72
CA LEU A 26 -2.69 -0.16 -11.05
C LEU A 26 -1.77 -1.38 -11.15
N HIS A 27 -0.97 -1.63 -10.13
CA HIS A 27 -0.08 -2.80 -10.09
C HIS A 27 -0.85 -4.13 -10.16
N TYR A 28 -1.97 -4.24 -9.45
CA TYR A 28 -2.83 -5.42 -9.55
C TYR A 28 -3.47 -5.53 -10.93
N VAL A 29 -4.04 -4.44 -11.46
CA VAL A 29 -4.72 -4.45 -12.77
C VAL A 29 -3.75 -4.83 -13.89
N LEU A 30 -2.62 -4.14 -13.99
CA LEU A 30 -1.61 -4.44 -15.02
C LEU A 30 -0.96 -5.81 -14.81
N GLY A 31 -0.74 -6.23 -13.57
CA GLY A 31 -0.14 -7.54 -13.29
C GLY A 31 -1.04 -8.70 -13.76
N PHE A 32 -2.36 -8.61 -13.59
CA PHE A 32 -3.29 -9.60 -14.16
C PHE A 32 -3.37 -9.49 -15.69
N GLU A 33 -3.25 -8.29 -16.29
CA GLU A 33 -3.11 -8.15 -17.75
C GLU A 33 -1.85 -8.88 -18.26
N GLU A 34 -0.73 -8.77 -17.58
CA GLU A 34 0.51 -9.48 -17.93
C GLU A 34 0.40 -11.01 -17.78
N LEU A 35 -0.49 -11.50 -16.92
CA LEU A 35 -0.84 -12.93 -16.82
C LEU A 35 -1.83 -13.40 -17.90
N GLY A 36 -2.27 -12.51 -18.80
CA GLY A 36 -3.16 -12.83 -19.88
C GLY A 36 -4.65 -12.66 -19.59
N PHE A 37 -5.04 -12.16 -18.44
CA PHE A 37 -6.44 -11.80 -18.19
C PHE A 37 -6.82 -10.53 -18.95
N GLU A 38 -8.11 -10.39 -19.23
CA GLU A 38 -8.73 -9.11 -19.53
C GLU A 38 -9.20 -8.50 -18.22
N THR A 39 -8.49 -7.47 -17.71
CA THR A 39 -8.66 -7.00 -16.34
C THR A 39 -9.46 -5.71 -16.27
N TYR A 40 -10.38 -5.63 -15.32
CA TYR A 40 -11.19 -4.45 -15.02
C TYR A 40 -11.04 -4.04 -13.57
N PHE A 41 -11.06 -2.74 -13.32
CA PHE A 41 -11.14 -2.18 -11.99
C PHE A 41 -12.58 -1.80 -11.65
N TYR A 42 -13.02 -2.09 -10.44
CA TYR A 42 -14.32 -1.70 -9.92
C TYR A 42 -14.22 -1.08 -8.54
N GLU A 43 -14.94 0.01 -8.34
CA GLU A 43 -15.07 0.68 -7.05
C GLU A 43 -16.50 1.21 -6.88
N ASP A 44 -16.99 1.27 -5.61
CA ASP A 44 -18.29 1.83 -5.28
C ASP A 44 -18.29 2.56 -3.92
N THR A 45 -19.40 3.26 -3.64
CA THR A 45 -19.65 3.94 -2.36
C THR A 45 -20.69 3.22 -1.49
N ALA A 46 -21.02 1.96 -1.78
CA ALA A 46 -22.12 1.26 -1.08
C ALA A 46 -21.79 0.96 0.40
N LEU A 47 -20.56 0.53 0.70
CA LEU A 47 -20.14 0.24 2.08
C LEU A 47 -19.64 1.49 2.81
N TYR A 48 -18.99 2.40 2.11
CA TYR A 48 -18.38 3.61 2.64
C TYR A 48 -18.73 4.76 1.71
N PRO A 49 -19.77 5.57 2.04
CA PRO A 49 -20.33 6.57 1.13
C PRO A 49 -19.44 7.80 0.93
N ASP A 50 -18.50 8.02 1.83
CA ASP A 50 -17.72 9.24 1.84
C ASP A 50 -16.57 9.20 0.83
N CYS A 51 -16.46 10.26 0.01
CA CYS A 51 -15.30 10.56 -0.80
C CYS A 51 -14.45 11.66 -0.13
N PHE A 52 -13.14 11.60 -0.35
CA PHE A 52 -12.17 12.59 0.08
C PHE A 52 -11.72 13.44 -1.10
N ASP A 53 -11.77 14.76 -0.97
CA ASP A 53 -11.15 15.67 -1.92
C ASP A 53 -9.80 16.19 -1.37
N PRO A 54 -8.66 15.78 -1.96
CA PRO A 54 -7.35 16.19 -1.47
C PRO A 54 -7.03 17.69 -1.66
N VAL A 55 -7.78 18.39 -2.51
CA VAL A 55 -7.58 19.85 -2.75
C VAL A 55 -8.30 20.66 -1.69
N SER A 56 -9.60 20.44 -1.49
CA SER A 56 -10.39 21.10 -0.45
C SER A 56 -10.17 20.50 0.94
N ARG A 57 -9.62 19.28 1.01
CA ARG A 57 -9.39 18.48 2.23
C ARG A 57 -10.68 18.09 2.97
N ASN A 58 -11.80 18.09 2.28
CA ASN A 58 -13.10 17.78 2.86
C ASN A 58 -13.42 16.29 2.80
N VAL A 59 -14.13 15.82 3.83
CA VAL A 59 -14.84 14.54 3.91
C VAL A 59 -16.14 14.82 4.67
N PRO A 60 -17.33 14.48 4.13
CA PRO A 60 -17.57 13.98 2.76
C PRO A 60 -17.38 15.06 1.69
N ALA A 61 -17.00 14.64 0.50
CA ALA A 61 -16.89 15.47 -0.70
C ALA A 61 -17.55 14.78 -1.90
N PRO A 62 -17.91 15.51 -2.98
CA PRO A 62 -18.31 14.89 -4.24
C PRO A 62 -17.22 13.97 -4.79
N CYS A 63 -17.60 12.84 -5.37
CA CYS A 63 -16.65 11.85 -5.90
C CYS A 63 -16.04 12.26 -7.25
N ASP A 64 -16.57 13.30 -7.89
CA ASP A 64 -16.22 13.73 -9.27
C ASP A 64 -14.71 13.92 -9.48
N ARG A 65 -14.01 14.57 -8.52
CA ARG A 65 -12.56 14.76 -8.61
C ARG A 65 -11.80 13.43 -8.58
N GLY A 66 -12.19 12.54 -7.69
CA GLY A 66 -11.55 11.22 -7.58
C GLY A 66 -11.77 10.38 -8.83
N VAL A 67 -12.99 10.41 -9.36
CA VAL A 67 -13.36 9.76 -10.62
C VAL A 67 -12.58 10.33 -11.81
N ASP A 68 -12.45 11.67 -11.90
CA ASP A 68 -11.63 12.31 -12.93
C ASP A 68 -10.15 11.90 -12.83
N THR A 69 -9.61 11.85 -11.61
CA THR A 69 -8.23 11.40 -11.36
C THR A 69 -8.04 9.93 -11.76
N LEU A 70 -8.98 9.05 -11.41
CA LEU A 70 -8.97 7.65 -11.81
C LEU A 70 -8.98 7.51 -13.34
N GLY A 71 -9.92 8.17 -14.01
CA GLY A 71 -10.05 8.11 -15.47
C GLY A 71 -8.79 8.58 -16.21
N LYS A 72 -8.21 9.71 -15.79
CA LYS A 72 -6.96 10.24 -16.36
C LYS A 72 -5.78 9.29 -16.10
N PHE A 73 -5.67 8.77 -14.89
CA PHE A 73 -4.56 7.88 -14.53
C PHE A 73 -4.64 6.56 -15.29
N PHE A 74 -5.81 5.95 -15.40
CA PHE A 74 -6.01 4.71 -16.16
C PHE A 74 -5.80 4.93 -17.65
N SER A 75 -6.30 6.04 -18.22
CA SER A 75 -6.08 6.38 -19.64
C SER A 75 -4.61 6.53 -19.97
N ALA A 76 -3.81 7.15 -19.10
CA ALA A 76 -2.36 7.28 -19.27
C ALA A 76 -1.62 5.93 -19.30
N HIS A 77 -2.26 4.86 -18.82
CA HIS A 77 -1.70 3.49 -18.82
C HIS A 77 -2.43 2.54 -19.79
N GLY A 78 -3.21 3.07 -20.73
CA GLY A 78 -3.93 2.28 -21.75
C GLY A 78 -5.17 1.54 -21.22
N LEU A 79 -5.69 1.93 -20.06
CA LEU A 79 -6.80 1.29 -19.36
C LEU A 79 -8.07 2.17 -19.30
N GLY A 80 -8.20 3.17 -20.19
CA GLY A 80 -9.30 4.14 -20.16
C GLY A 80 -10.70 3.52 -20.17
N GLU A 81 -10.85 2.36 -20.85
CA GLU A 81 -12.10 1.61 -20.95
C GLU A 81 -12.21 0.43 -19.94
N ARG A 82 -11.30 0.35 -18.96
CA ARG A 82 -11.14 -0.83 -18.09
C ARG A 82 -11.53 -0.58 -16.64
N TRP A 83 -12.47 0.34 -16.39
CA TRP A 83 -12.91 0.65 -15.02
C TRP A 83 -14.37 1.08 -14.97
N SER A 84 -14.96 0.92 -13.77
CA SER A 84 -16.25 1.52 -13.40
C SER A 84 -16.21 2.00 -11.97
N PHE A 85 -16.88 3.10 -11.72
CA PHE A 85 -17.16 3.62 -10.39
C PHE A 85 -18.68 3.83 -10.25
N TRP A 86 -19.25 3.28 -9.17
CA TRP A 86 -20.67 3.43 -8.85
C TRP A 86 -20.87 4.25 -7.59
N GLU A 87 -21.48 5.41 -7.73
CA GLU A 87 -21.92 6.23 -6.62
C GLU A 87 -23.32 5.77 -6.17
N ALA A 88 -23.36 4.94 -5.12
CA ALA A 88 -24.56 4.20 -4.74
C ALA A 88 -25.71 5.10 -4.26
N SER A 89 -25.42 6.25 -3.64
CA SER A 89 -26.43 7.18 -3.10
C SER A 89 -27.23 7.89 -4.18
N THR A 90 -26.65 8.08 -5.37
CA THR A 90 -27.24 8.80 -6.51
C THR A 90 -27.51 7.90 -7.70
N ASP A 91 -27.10 6.62 -7.62
CA ASP A 91 -27.09 5.63 -8.70
C ASP A 91 -26.34 6.13 -9.97
N ARG A 92 -25.33 6.97 -9.78
CA ARG A 92 -24.50 7.48 -10.88
C ARG A 92 -23.36 6.51 -11.18
N TRP A 93 -23.16 6.26 -12.47
CA TRP A 93 -22.08 5.42 -12.98
C TRP A 93 -21.08 6.25 -13.78
N PHE A 94 -19.80 5.93 -13.60
CA PHE A 94 -18.67 6.57 -14.30
C PHE A 94 -17.75 5.48 -14.89
N GLY A 95 -17.06 5.81 -15.96
CA GLY A 95 -16.34 4.83 -16.77
C GLY A 95 -17.32 3.98 -17.56
N ARG A 96 -17.28 2.65 -17.42
CA ARG A 96 -18.30 1.78 -18.02
C ARG A 96 -19.63 1.91 -17.28
N ASP A 97 -20.72 1.86 -18.05
CA ASP A 97 -22.08 1.87 -17.54
C ASP A 97 -22.43 0.60 -16.76
N SER A 98 -23.57 0.64 -16.06
CA SER A 98 -24.00 -0.45 -15.17
C SER A 98 -24.30 -1.76 -15.92
N GLU A 99 -24.91 -1.70 -17.11
CA GLU A 99 -25.26 -2.89 -17.88
C GLU A 99 -24.00 -3.60 -18.38
N THR A 100 -23.10 -2.84 -18.98
CA THR A 100 -21.81 -3.35 -19.46
C THR A 100 -20.98 -3.93 -18.31
N MET A 101 -20.89 -3.21 -17.17
CA MET A 101 -20.08 -3.69 -16.04
C MET A 101 -20.68 -4.94 -15.40
N ARG A 102 -21.99 -5.04 -15.25
CA ARG A 102 -22.67 -6.25 -14.76
C ARG A 102 -22.40 -7.45 -15.67
N SER A 103 -22.45 -7.27 -16.98
CA SER A 103 -22.12 -8.32 -17.95
C SER A 103 -20.68 -8.80 -17.80
N VAL A 104 -19.72 -7.85 -17.63
CA VAL A 104 -18.32 -8.15 -17.36
C VAL A 104 -18.16 -8.96 -16.08
N VAL A 105 -18.80 -8.54 -14.97
CA VAL A 105 -18.75 -9.24 -13.67
C VAL A 105 -19.34 -10.66 -13.76
N GLN A 106 -20.46 -10.85 -14.46
CA GLN A 106 -21.08 -12.16 -14.65
C GLN A 106 -20.23 -13.12 -15.49
N SER A 107 -19.41 -12.56 -16.38
CA SER A 107 -18.48 -13.31 -17.25
C SER A 107 -17.11 -13.52 -16.62
N ALA A 108 -16.83 -12.88 -15.49
CA ALA A 108 -15.53 -12.94 -14.84
C ALA A 108 -15.22 -14.37 -14.33
N ARG A 109 -13.96 -14.76 -14.48
CA ARG A 109 -13.41 -15.98 -13.88
C ARG A 109 -12.85 -15.73 -12.48
N LEU A 110 -12.33 -14.54 -12.25
CA LEU A 110 -11.65 -14.15 -11.01
C LEU A 110 -12.12 -12.77 -10.54
N VAL A 111 -12.40 -12.64 -9.27
CA VAL A 111 -12.62 -11.36 -8.58
C VAL A 111 -11.64 -11.26 -7.43
N VAL A 112 -10.78 -10.26 -7.45
CA VAL A 112 -9.79 -9.97 -6.40
C VAL A 112 -10.22 -8.71 -5.66
N THR A 113 -10.56 -8.85 -4.39
CA THR A 113 -10.99 -7.74 -3.54
C THR A 113 -9.83 -7.26 -2.67
N LEU A 114 -9.43 -6.01 -2.85
CA LEU A 114 -8.38 -5.35 -2.10
C LEU A 114 -8.97 -4.64 -0.89
N ALA A 115 -8.74 -5.15 0.29
CA ALA A 115 -9.34 -4.69 1.55
C ALA A 115 -10.88 -4.81 1.60
N PRO A 116 -11.52 -4.74 2.78
CA PRO A 116 -12.98 -4.91 2.90
C PRO A 116 -13.72 -3.57 2.65
N VAL A 117 -13.56 -2.98 1.48
CA VAL A 117 -14.02 -1.60 1.18
C VAL A 117 -14.96 -1.49 -0.01
N THR A 118 -15.03 -2.50 -0.86
CA THR A 118 -15.88 -2.55 -2.05
C THR A 118 -16.52 -3.91 -2.16
N ARG A 119 -17.84 -3.97 -2.34
CA ARG A 119 -18.60 -5.22 -2.44
C ARG A 119 -19.19 -5.34 -3.83
N LEU A 120 -18.88 -6.43 -4.54
CA LEU A 120 -19.50 -6.75 -5.83
C LEU A 120 -20.70 -7.69 -5.64
N PRO A 121 -21.95 -7.20 -5.71
CA PRO A 121 -23.12 -8.05 -5.45
C PRO A 121 -23.48 -8.97 -6.62
N TRP A 122 -22.99 -8.71 -7.84
CA TRP A 122 -23.41 -9.41 -9.07
C TRP A 122 -22.54 -10.60 -9.45
N VAL A 123 -21.58 -10.97 -8.63
CA VAL A 123 -20.68 -12.11 -8.88
C VAL A 123 -21.45 -13.41 -8.74
N THR A 124 -21.51 -14.20 -9.82
CA THR A 124 -22.29 -15.46 -9.85
C THR A 124 -21.42 -16.70 -9.95
N LYS A 125 -20.33 -16.67 -10.71
CA LYS A 125 -19.49 -17.83 -11.02
C LYS A 125 -18.01 -17.63 -10.75
N ALA A 126 -17.55 -16.38 -10.67
CA ALA A 126 -16.14 -16.09 -10.45
C ALA A 126 -15.65 -16.60 -9.11
N LEU A 127 -14.42 -17.08 -9.08
CA LEU A 127 -13.70 -17.31 -7.82
C LEU A 127 -13.41 -15.96 -7.17
N ARG A 128 -13.82 -15.79 -5.91
CA ARG A 128 -13.62 -14.56 -5.13
C ARG A 128 -12.42 -14.74 -4.21
N VAL A 129 -11.48 -13.83 -4.34
CA VAL A 129 -10.23 -13.79 -3.54
C VAL A 129 -10.20 -12.49 -2.77
N PHE A 130 -9.94 -12.58 -1.49
CA PHE A 130 -9.72 -11.43 -0.62
C PHE A 130 -8.22 -11.23 -0.36
N ILE A 131 -7.75 -10.00 -0.48
CA ILE A 131 -6.38 -9.60 -0.11
C ILE A 131 -6.45 -8.68 1.11
N ASP A 132 -5.95 -9.17 2.24
CA ASP A 132 -5.79 -8.39 3.46
C ASP A 132 -4.59 -7.45 3.34
N LEU A 133 -4.85 -6.15 3.35
CA LEU A 133 -3.85 -5.09 3.26
C LEU A 133 -3.49 -4.48 4.63
N ASP A 134 -4.23 -4.84 5.68
CA ASP A 134 -4.00 -4.39 7.07
C ASP A 134 -3.77 -5.59 8.01
N PRO A 135 -2.68 -6.36 7.82
CA PRO A 135 -2.41 -7.56 8.60
C PRO A 135 -2.29 -7.28 10.10
N GLY A 136 -2.83 -8.20 10.89
CA GLY A 136 -3.00 -8.04 12.33
C GLY A 136 -4.31 -7.30 12.65
N TYR A 137 -4.55 -6.13 12.10
CA TYR A 137 -5.78 -5.37 12.36
C TYR A 137 -7.05 -6.12 11.90
N THR A 138 -7.04 -6.64 10.69
CA THR A 138 -8.13 -7.46 10.14
C THR A 138 -8.43 -8.66 11.04
N GLN A 139 -7.42 -9.39 11.44
CA GLN A 139 -7.55 -10.61 12.24
C GLN A 139 -8.05 -10.30 13.66
N PHE A 140 -7.55 -9.25 14.30
CA PHE A 140 -8.05 -8.86 15.64
C PHE A 140 -9.50 -8.39 15.61
N ARG A 141 -9.95 -7.66 14.59
CA ARG A 141 -11.39 -7.33 14.41
C ARG A 141 -12.26 -8.59 14.38
N LEU A 142 -11.82 -9.62 13.67
CA LEU A 142 -12.55 -10.90 13.62
C LEU A 142 -12.65 -11.58 14.98
N VAL A 143 -11.56 -11.58 15.76
CA VAL A 143 -11.53 -12.15 17.12
C VAL A 143 -12.38 -11.32 18.08
N GLN A 144 -12.44 -10.00 17.88
CA GLN A 144 -13.27 -9.08 18.66
C GLN A 144 -14.76 -9.10 18.26
N GLY A 145 -15.15 -9.98 17.33
CA GLY A 145 -16.54 -10.22 16.99
C GLY A 145 -17.12 -9.31 15.92
N ASP A 146 -16.30 -8.72 15.05
CA ASP A 146 -16.79 -7.92 13.92
C ASP A 146 -17.56 -8.81 12.92
N SER A 147 -18.88 -8.84 13.07
CA SER A 147 -19.78 -9.67 12.24
C SER A 147 -19.83 -9.17 10.79
N VAL A 148 -19.78 -7.86 10.58
CA VAL A 148 -19.82 -7.26 9.22
C VAL A 148 -18.59 -7.66 8.42
N LEU A 149 -17.41 -7.58 9.03
CA LEU A 149 -16.17 -8.03 8.41
C LEU A 149 -16.20 -9.55 8.15
N ARG A 150 -16.71 -10.33 9.10
CA ARG A 150 -16.84 -11.79 8.95
C ARG A 150 -17.77 -12.19 7.80
N GLU A 151 -18.92 -11.55 7.70
CA GLU A 151 -19.86 -11.76 6.59
C GLU A 151 -19.22 -11.41 5.25
N PHE A 152 -18.51 -10.27 5.19
CA PHE A 152 -17.78 -9.85 4.00
C PHE A 152 -16.73 -10.90 3.57
N LEU A 153 -15.94 -11.39 4.51
CA LEU A 153 -14.92 -12.41 4.22
C LEU A 153 -15.52 -13.76 3.81
N ASN A 154 -16.66 -14.15 4.39
CA ASN A 154 -17.35 -15.38 4.01
C ASN A 154 -17.85 -15.41 2.56
N GLU A 155 -17.92 -14.26 1.89
CA GLU A 155 -18.21 -14.20 0.46
C GLU A 155 -17.05 -14.65 -0.43
N HIS A 156 -15.83 -14.81 0.14
CA HIS A 156 -14.61 -15.13 -0.59
C HIS A 156 -14.18 -16.57 -0.33
N GLN A 157 -13.73 -17.29 -1.35
CA GLN A 157 -13.26 -18.66 -1.26
C GLN A 157 -11.80 -18.78 -0.85
N ARG A 158 -11.01 -17.71 -1.05
CA ARG A 158 -9.59 -17.66 -0.68
C ARG A 158 -9.26 -16.32 -0.01
N HIS A 159 -8.44 -16.39 1.02
CA HIS A 159 -8.01 -15.22 1.79
C HIS A 159 -6.48 -15.17 1.80
N PHE A 160 -5.94 -14.11 1.26
CA PHE A 160 -4.51 -13.82 1.27
C PHE A 160 -4.22 -12.65 2.20
N SER A 161 -3.03 -12.61 2.79
CA SER A 161 -2.57 -11.46 3.57
C SER A 161 -1.15 -11.07 3.16
N ILE A 162 -0.90 -9.76 3.07
CA ILE A 162 0.45 -9.21 2.92
C ILE A 162 1.26 -9.28 4.23
N GLY A 163 0.65 -9.73 5.30
CA GLY A 163 1.35 -10.19 6.50
C GLY A 163 1.83 -11.63 6.31
N GLU A 164 2.87 -11.83 5.52
CA GLU A 164 3.33 -13.14 5.02
C GLU A 164 3.69 -14.17 6.11
N ARG A 165 3.74 -13.72 7.37
CA ARG A 165 4.04 -14.59 8.51
C ARG A 165 2.81 -14.99 9.33
N ILE A 166 1.62 -14.44 9.02
CA ILE A 166 0.37 -14.84 9.67
C ILE A 166 0.16 -16.35 9.47
N GLY A 167 -0.14 -17.06 10.56
CA GLY A 167 -0.25 -18.52 10.57
C GLY A 167 1.07 -19.27 10.78
N ARG A 168 2.24 -18.58 10.82
CA ARG A 168 3.53 -19.21 11.19
C ARG A 168 3.74 -19.17 12.71
N PRO A 169 4.47 -20.14 13.30
CA PRO A 169 4.63 -20.23 14.76
C PRO A 169 5.23 -18.99 15.43
N SER A 170 6.04 -18.22 14.71
CA SER A 170 6.70 -17.01 15.23
C SER A 170 5.87 -15.74 15.06
N CYS A 171 4.66 -15.83 14.48
CA CYS A 171 3.70 -14.73 14.37
C CYS A 171 2.52 -15.01 15.31
N THR A 172 2.29 -14.11 16.27
CA THR A 172 1.26 -14.29 17.31
C THR A 172 -0.10 -13.67 16.92
N VAL A 173 -0.27 -13.25 15.67
CA VAL A 173 -1.55 -12.77 15.16
C VAL A 173 -2.56 -13.92 15.13
N PRO A 174 -3.71 -13.81 15.80
CA PRO A 174 -4.73 -14.85 15.77
C PRO A 174 -5.37 -14.94 14.37
N PRO A 175 -5.66 -16.12 13.82
CA PRO A 175 -6.18 -16.25 12.45
C PRO A 175 -7.65 -15.76 12.29
N GLY A 176 -8.38 -15.55 13.38
CA GLY A 176 -9.77 -15.07 13.36
C GLY A 176 -10.79 -16.03 12.75
N GLY A 177 -10.41 -17.32 12.58
CA GLY A 177 -11.28 -18.36 12.01
C GLY A 177 -11.18 -18.51 10.49
N PHE A 178 -10.18 -17.90 9.85
CA PHE A 178 -9.88 -18.02 8.42
C PHE A 178 -8.48 -18.59 8.21
N GLU A 179 -8.30 -19.29 7.09
CA GLU A 179 -6.98 -19.63 6.58
C GLU A 179 -6.42 -18.44 5.80
N TRP A 180 -5.22 -17.98 6.16
CA TRP A 180 -4.54 -16.88 5.50
C TRP A 180 -3.36 -17.40 4.69
N LEU A 181 -3.48 -17.31 3.37
CA LEU A 181 -2.38 -17.62 2.46
C LEU A 181 -1.45 -16.40 2.37
N PRO A 182 -0.13 -16.58 2.42
CA PRO A 182 0.79 -15.47 2.28
C PRO A 182 0.80 -14.94 0.85
N THR A 183 0.84 -13.61 0.74
CA THR A 183 1.12 -12.87 -0.49
C THR A 183 1.89 -11.60 -0.15
N ARG A 184 2.35 -10.90 -1.17
CA ARG A 184 3.05 -9.62 -1.04
C ARG A 184 2.51 -8.59 -2.03
N GLN A 185 2.98 -7.36 -1.92
CA GLN A 185 2.57 -6.28 -2.82
C GLN A 185 3.13 -6.53 -4.23
N PRO A 186 2.30 -6.67 -5.27
CA PRO A 186 2.78 -6.74 -6.64
C PRO A 186 3.24 -5.35 -7.10
N ILE A 187 4.37 -5.28 -7.79
CA ILE A 187 4.91 -4.04 -8.36
C ILE A 187 5.22 -4.27 -9.83
N ILE A 188 4.71 -3.44 -10.71
CA ILE A 188 5.13 -3.40 -12.12
C ILE A 188 6.47 -2.64 -12.17
N THR A 189 7.57 -3.35 -11.96
CA THR A 189 8.89 -2.73 -11.70
C THR A 189 9.36 -1.84 -12.85
N ARG A 190 8.99 -2.15 -14.11
CA ARG A 190 9.35 -1.32 -15.28
C ARG A 190 8.80 0.11 -15.22
N LEU A 191 7.70 0.35 -14.49
CA LEU A 191 7.11 1.68 -14.33
C LEU A 191 7.85 2.55 -13.29
N TRP A 192 8.76 1.95 -12.53
CA TRP A 192 9.52 2.62 -11.47
C TRP A 192 10.98 2.89 -11.85
N LYS A 193 11.46 2.33 -12.96
CA LYS A 193 12.84 2.58 -13.43
C LYS A 193 13.07 4.06 -13.66
N THR A 194 14.19 4.56 -13.14
CA THR A 194 14.58 5.98 -13.21
C THR A 194 16.10 6.12 -13.07
N ASP A 195 16.62 7.29 -13.43
CA ASP A 195 18.02 7.64 -13.24
C ASP A 195 18.39 7.74 -11.74
N PRO A 196 19.68 7.62 -11.39
CA PRO A 196 20.15 7.87 -10.03
C PRO A 196 19.71 9.26 -9.53
N PRO A 197 19.42 9.41 -8.22
CA PRO A 197 19.07 10.69 -7.64
C PRO A 197 20.30 11.61 -7.55
N SER A 198 20.05 12.91 -7.31
CA SER A 198 21.13 13.84 -6.93
C SER A 198 21.89 13.31 -5.71
N PRO A 199 23.24 13.52 -5.65
CA PRO A 199 24.03 13.16 -4.46
C PRO A 199 23.49 13.76 -3.16
N ASP A 200 22.91 14.97 -3.23
CA ASP A 200 22.34 15.69 -2.09
C ASP A 200 20.84 15.40 -1.86
N ALA A 201 20.27 14.44 -2.58
CA ALA A 201 18.85 14.09 -2.42
C ALA A 201 18.55 13.65 -0.97
N PRO A 202 17.33 13.98 -0.44
CA PRO A 202 16.95 13.58 0.91
C PRO A 202 16.57 12.09 0.99
N PHE A 203 16.70 11.52 2.18
CA PHE A 203 15.91 10.36 2.56
C PHE A 203 14.48 10.82 2.86
N THR A 204 13.48 10.13 2.29
CA THR A 204 12.11 10.59 2.32
C THR A 204 11.14 9.51 2.80
N THR A 205 9.94 9.91 3.13
CA THR A 205 8.76 9.03 3.21
C THR A 205 7.48 9.83 2.98
N VAL A 206 6.40 9.14 2.59
CA VAL A 206 5.06 9.71 2.47
C VAL A 206 4.10 8.93 3.37
N GLY A 207 3.28 9.61 4.15
CA GLY A 207 2.34 8.91 5.01
C GLY A 207 1.51 9.82 5.91
N ARG A 208 0.76 9.20 6.82
CA ARG A 208 0.08 9.89 7.91
C ARG A 208 0.95 9.90 9.15
N TRP A 209 0.92 11.01 9.87
CA TRP A 209 1.61 11.16 11.14
C TRP A 209 0.88 10.43 12.27
N HIS A 210 -0.42 10.67 12.36
CA HIS A 210 -1.24 10.13 13.42
C HIS A 210 -2.59 9.66 12.89
N GLU A 211 -3.04 8.51 13.35
CA GLU A 211 -4.36 7.95 13.08
C GLU A 211 -5.01 7.56 14.41
N GLU A 212 -6.14 8.20 14.70
CA GLU A 212 -6.91 7.91 15.90
C GLU A 212 -7.82 6.69 15.73
N ARG A 213 -8.17 6.04 16.84
CA ARG A 213 -9.25 5.04 16.94
C ARG A 213 -9.04 3.73 16.15
N ARG A 214 -7.81 3.43 15.75
CA ARG A 214 -7.51 2.16 15.09
C ARG A 214 -6.57 1.25 15.90
N ASP A 215 -6.22 1.63 17.13
CA ASP A 215 -5.43 0.78 18.00
C ASP A 215 -6.13 -0.53 18.28
N VAL A 216 -5.37 -1.60 18.29
CA VAL A 216 -5.86 -2.91 18.71
C VAL A 216 -5.65 -3.05 20.20
N VAL A 217 -6.74 -3.18 20.94
CA VAL A 217 -6.73 -3.37 22.39
C VAL A 217 -7.20 -4.78 22.72
N THR A 218 -6.38 -5.52 23.46
CA THR A 218 -6.72 -6.82 24.05
C THR A 218 -6.76 -6.68 25.55
N PRO A 219 -7.26 -7.66 26.32
CA PRO A 219 -7.26 -7.60 27.78
C PRO A 219 -5.89 -7.31 28.40
N ASP A 220 -4.81 -7.82 27.76
CA ASP A 220 -3.46 -7.77 28.30
C ASP A 220 -2.58 -6.69 27.65
N GLN A 221 -2.93 -6.23 26.44
CA GLN A 221 -2.03 -5.39 25.65
C GLN A 221 -2.78 -4.42 24.73
N ARG A 222 -2.13 -3.27 24.47
CA ARG A 222 -2.49 -2.33 23.42
C ARG A 222 -1.40 -2.36 22.34
N TYR A 223 -1.80 -2.44 21.09
CA TYR A 223 -0.94 -2.31 19.92
C TYR A 223 -1.30 -1.03 19.17
N GLY A 224 -0.32 -0.14 19.05
CA GLY A 224 -0.50 1.15 18.38
C GLY A 224 -0.69 0.99 16.87
N TRP A 225 -1.69 1.66 16.34
CA TRP A 225 -1.87 1.77 14.89
C TRP A 225 -1.13 2.99 14.32
N SER A 226 -1.10 4.06 15.09
CA SER A 226 -0.40 5.30 14.72
C SER A 226 1.11 5.11 14.65
N LYS A 227 1.74 5.77 13.68
CA LYS A 227 3.21 5.79 13.58
C LYS A 227 3.86 6.89 14.43
N ARG A 228 3.08 7.81 15.00
CA ARG A 228 3.57 8.95 15.76
C ARG A 228 4.56 8.57 16.87
N GLU A 229 4.21 7.56 17.67
CA GLU A 229 5.03 7.10 18.80
C GLU A 229 6.33 6.46 18.28
N GLU A 230 6.27 5.72 17.19
CA GLU A 230 7.45 5.14 16.56
C GLU A 230 8.40 6.22 15.99
N TRP A 231 7.85 7.26 15.36
CA TRP A 231 8.66 8.38 14.86
C TRP A 231 9.39 9.14 15.98
N GLN A 232 8.79 9.25 17.16
CA GLN A 232 9.42 9.90 18.31
C GLN A 232 10.72 9.21 18.76
N ARG A 233 10.86 7.89 18.54
CA ARG A 233 12.08 7.14 18.80
C ARG A 233 13.26 7.60 17.92
N PHE A 234 12.95 8.09 16.73
CA PHE A 234 13.94 8.51 15.73
C PHE A 234 14.09 10.04 15.62
N LEU A 235 13.57 10.78 16.59
CA LEU A 235 13.56 12.25 16.59
C LEU A 235 14.93 12.88 16.29
N HIS A 236 16.01 12.32 16.86
CA HIS A 236 17.37 12.81 16.72
C HIS A 236 18.11 12.35 15.47
N LEU A 237 17.50 11.52 14.63
CA LEU A 237 18.15 10.90 13.48
C LEU A 237 18.85 11.91 12.53
N PRO A 238 18.29 13.09 12.19
CA PRO A 238 18.97 14.06 11.33
C PRO A 238 20.28 14.61 11.88
N ARG A 239 20.53 14.44 13.18
CA ARG A 239 21.80 14.83 13.81
C ARG A 239 22.84 13.70 13.85
N LEU A 240 22.40 12.47 13.66
CA LEU A 240 23.21 11.26 13.73
C LEU A 240 23.62 10.74 12.34
N ALA A 241 22.77 10.90 11.36
CA ALA A 241 22.94 10.35 10.02
C ALA A 241 23.30 11.45 9.00
N PRO A 242 24.10 11.12 7.96
CA PRO A 242 24.46 12.08 6.93
C PRO A 242 23.30 12.38 5.97
N GLY A 243 23.15 13.65 5.63
CA GLY A 243 22.25 14.15 4.60
C GLY A 243 20.88 14.61 5.08
N PRO A 244 20.09 15.23 4.19
CA PRO A 244 18.78 15.75 4.53
C PRO A 244 17.71 14.65 4.65
N PHE A 245 16.70 14.94 5.48
CA PHE A 245 15.53 14.10 5.68
C PHE A 245 14.25 14.90 5.41
N LEU A 246 13.36 14.39 4.58
CA LEU A 246 12.13 15.05 4.20
C LEU A 246 10.90 14.14 4.46
N LEU A 247 10.02 14.58 5.35
CA LEU A 247 8.78 13.89 5.68
C LEU A 247 7.60 14.53 4.94
N ALA A 248 7.01 13.82 3.99
CA ALA A 248 5.74 14.17 3.39
C ALA A 248 4.60 13.58 4.27
N MET A 249 4.36 14.21 5.42
CA MET A 249 3.39 13.74 6.43
C MET A 249 2.56 14.90 6.98
N ASP A 250 1.32 14.62 7.40
CA ASP A 250 0.37 15.63 7.90
C ASP A 250 0.65 16.11 9.34
N VAL A 251 1.94 16.24 9.67
CA VAL A 251 2.43 16.67 10.99
C VAL A 251 1.98 18.08 11.35
N ALA A 252 1.75 18.96 10.36
CA ALA A 252 1.30 20.33 10.60
C ALA A 252 -0.04 20.44 11.34
N LYS A 253 -0.84 19.37 11.39
CA LYS A 253 -2.04 19.27 12.22
C LYS A 253 -1.73 19.16 13.71
N TYR A 254 -0.48 18.90 14.09
CA TYR A 254 0.02 18.70 15.44
C TYR A 254 1.16 19.69 15.72
N PRO A 255 0.88 20.96 16.06
CA PRO A 255 1.90 22.03 16.13
C PRO A 255 3.08 21.71 17.04
N HIS A 256 2.84 21.07 18.18
CA HIS A 256 3.92 20.68 19.09
C HIS A 256 4.89 19.69 18.44
N ASP A 257 4.37 18.66 17.75
CA ASP A 257 5.20 17.65 17.07
C ASP A 257 5.92 18.25 15.87
N TYR A 258 5.23 19.15 15.14
CA TYR A 258 5.83 19.88 14.01
C TYR A 258 7.06 20.69 14.46
N ASP A 259 6.91 21.50 15.51
CA ASP A 259 8.00 22.31 16.06
C ASP A 259 9.14 21.45 16.61
N LEU A 260 8.79 20.31 17.23
CA LEU A 260 9.75 19.37 17.77
C LEU A 260 10.62 18.77 16.66
N LEU A 261 10.00 18.24 15.62
CA LEU A 261 10.69 17.66 14.48
C LEU A 261 11.58 18.69 13.75
N ARG A 262 11.06 19.90 13.50
CA ARG A 262 11.80 20.99 12.87
C ARG A 262 13.07 21.38 13.65
N ARG A 263 12.96 21.48 14.98
CA ARG A 263 14.12 21.76 15.85
C ARG A 263 15.19 20.67 15.84
N HIS A 264 14.81 19.44 15.46
CA HIS A 264 15.74 18.32 15.34
C HIS A 264 16.30 18.14 13.92
N GLY A 265 15.93 19.02 12.96
CA GLY A 265 16.50 19.01 11.62
C GLY A 265 15.67 18.26 10.58
N TRP A 266 14.46 17.84 10.91
CA TRP A 266 13.55 17.26 9.93
C TRP A 266 12.94 18.33 9.03
N GLU A 267 12.99 18.10 7.73
CA GLU A 267 12.18 18.85 6.78
C GLU A 267 10.78 18.20 6.66
N ILE A 268 9.75 19.03 6.59
CA ILE A 268 8.36 18.56 6.56
C ILE A 268 7.64 19.26 5.41
N VAL A 269 6.98 18.47 4.58
CA VAL A 269 6.13 18.95 3.50
C VAL A 269 4.72 18.37 3.65
N ASP A 270 3.74 19.12 3.19
CA ASP A 270 2.36 18.65 3.16
C ASP A 270 2.24 17.42 2.24
N PRO A 271 1.79 16.27 2.76
CA PRO A 271 1.69 15.04 1.97
C PRO A 271 0.73 15.16 0.78
N LEU A 272 -0.27 16.04 0.84
CA LEU A 272 -1.22 16.23 -0.26
C LEU A 272 -0.60 16.95 -1.46
N LEU A 273 0.45 17.78 -1.27
CA LEU A 273 1.22 18.34 -2.38
C LEU A 273 1.92 17.25 -3.21
N ILE A 274 2.17 16.11 -2.60
CA ILE A 274 2.85 14.95 -3.20
C ILE A 274 1.83 13.92 -3.67
N SER A 275 0.88 13.55 -2.81
CA SER A 275 0.03 12.37 -3.01
C SER A 275 -1.26 12.65 -3.79
N ALA A 276 -1.72 13.92 -3.90
CA ALA A 276 -2.96 14.25 -4.62
C ALA A 276 -2.86 14.03 -6.15
N ASP A 277 -1.66 13.78 -6.65
CA ASP A 277 -1.38 13.43 -8.04
C ASP A 277 -0.50 12.18 -8.08
N PRO A 278 -0.95 11.06 -8.70
CA PRO A 278 -0.18 9.82 -8.76
C PRO A 278 1.20 9.96 -9.44
N PHE A 279 1.31 10.83 -10.45
CA PHE A 279 2.58 11.05 -11.14
C PHE A 279 3.55 11.86 -10.29
N ARG A 280 3.06 12.86 -9.55
CA ARG A 280 3.85 13.61 -8.56
C ARG A 280 4.34 12.71 -7.43
N TYR A 281 3.47 11.81 -6.97
CA TYR A 281 3.84 10.79 -5.97
C TYR A 281 5.02 9.97 -6.46
N ARG A 282 4.97 9.41 -7.67
CA ARG A 282 6.08 8.66 -8.27
C ARG A 282 7.34 9.52 -8.42
N GLN A 283 7.19 10.77 -8.91
CA GLN A 283 8.30 11.69 -9.05
C GLN A 283 9.01 11.98 -7.72
N PHE A 284 8.26 12.11 -6.63
CA PHE A 284 8.82 12.30 -5.30
C PHE A 284 9.68 11.11 -4.86
N LEU A 285 9.21 9.88 -5.09
CA LEU A 285 10.01 8.69 -4.82
C LEU A 285 11.27 8.63 -5.69
N TRP A 286 11.15 8.97 -6.95
CA TRP A 286 12.28 8.96 -7.90
C TRP A 286 13.40 9.94 -7.53
N THR A 287 13.05 11.09 -6.98
CA THR A 287 14.03 12.13 -6.61
C THR A 287 14.65 11.93 -5.23
N SER A 288 14.27 10.90 -4.50
CA SER A 288 14.76 10.59 -3.16
C SER A 288 16.10 9.81 -3.22
N ALA A 289 16.96 9.99 -2.23
CA ALA A 289 18.16 9.17 -2.06
C ALA A 289 17.81 7.74 -1.62
N GLY A 290 16.70 7.59 -0.88
CA GLY A 290 16.17 6.36 -0.36
C GLY A 290 14.97 6.64 0.52
N GLU A 291 14.37 5.60 1.08
CA GLU A 291 13.34 5.72 2.09
C GLU A 291 13.90 5.48 3.49
N PHE A 292 13.58 6.35 4.43
CA PHE A 292 13.54 5.99 5.85
C PHE A 292 12.11 6.07 6.34
N THR A 293 11.60 4.98 6.94
CA THR A 293 10.23 4.94 7.46
C THR A 293 10.14 4.06 8.70
N THR A 294 9.09 4.29 9.51
CA THR A 294 8.71 3.42 10.61
C THR A 294 7.57 2.49 10.19
N ALA A 295 7.47 1.34 10.85
CA ALA A 295 6.32 0.46 10.77
C ALA A 295 5.31 0.80 11.89
N LYS A 296 4.11 0.21 11.84
CA LYS A 296 3.14 0.28 12.93
C LYS A 296 3.61 -0.64 14.06
N ASP A 297 3.48 -0.22 15.33
CA ASP A 297 3.82 -1.03 16.51
C ASP A 297 3.25 -2.46 16.44
N LEU A 298 2.00 -2.57 16.00
CA LEU A 298 1.34 -3.86 15.78
C LEU A 298 2.16 -4.79 14.87
N ASN A 299 2.66 -4.30 13.75
CA ASN A 299 3.42 -5.11 12.79
C ASN A 299 4.80 -5.49 13.33
N VAL A 300 5.45 -4.58 14.05
CA VAL A 300 6.77 -4.80 14.67
C VAL A 300 6.66 -5.86 15.77
N ARG A 301 5.78 -5.64 16.74
CA ARG A 301 5.65 -6.51 17.93
C ARG A 301 5.10 -7.90 17.59
N LEU A 302 4.16 -7.99 16.66
CA LEU A 302 3.56 -9.28 16.27
C LEU A 302 4.31 -9.99 15.13
N ARG A 303 5.34 -9.34 14.58
CA ARG A 303 6.19 -9.89 13.52
C ARG A 303 5.35 -10.44 12.35
N THR A 304 4.42 -9.62 11.88
CA THR A 304 3.43 -10.02 10.85
C THR A 304 4.06 -10.38 9.50
N GLY A 305 5.29 -9.96 9.24
CA GLY A 305 5.94 -10.07 7.92
C GLY A 305 5.52 -8.95 6.96
N TRP A 306 4.79 -7.95 7.45
CA TRP A 306 4.32 -6.84 6.63
C TRP A 306 5.48 -6.02 6.06
N PHE A 307 5.41 -5.75 4.75
CA PHE A 307 6.27 -4.82 4.05
C PHE A 307 5.41 -3.86 3.22
N SER A 308 5.73 -2.55 3.23
CA SER A 308 4.88 -1.55 2.59
C SER A 308 4.97 -1.60 1.06
N ASP A 309 3.83 -1.46 0.37
CA ASP A 309 3.75 -1.21 -1.08
C ASP A 309 4.59 0.00 -1.51
N ARG A 310 4.53 1.09 -0.75
CA ARG A 310 5.36 2.28 -0.97
C ARG A 310 6.85 1.93 -0.91
N SER A 311 7.28 1.18 0.12
CA SER A 311 8.68 0.75 0.25
C SER A 311 9.11 -0.16 -0.90
N ALA A 312 8.23 -1.04 -1.38
CA ALA A 312 8.48 -1.85 -2.57
C ALA A 312 8.61 -0.98 -3.85
N CYS A 313 7.85 0.12 -3.95
CA CYS A 313 8.01 1.11 -5.02
C CYS A 313 9.36 1.85 -4.95
N TYR A 314 9.84 2.21 -3.74
CA TYR A 314 11.19 2.75 -3.58
C TYR A 314 12.25 1.75 -4.05
N LEU A 315 12.17 0.50 -3.62
CA LEU A 315 13.09 -0.55 -4.09
C LEU A 315 13.07 -0.68 -5.62
N ALA A 316 11.90 -0.70 -6.24
CA ALA A 316 11.74 -0.79 -7.69
C ALA A 316 12.33 0.40 -8.44
N ALA A 317 12.35 1.58 -7.81
CA ALA A 317 13.03 2.77 -8.33
C ALA A 317 14.56 2.77 -8.08
N GLY A 318 15.11 1.69 -7.53
CA GLY A 318 16.51 1.63 -7.12
C GLY A 318 16.82 2.58 -5.94
N ARG A 319 15.83 2.82 -5.09
CA ARG A 319 15.97 3.65 -3.89
C ARG A 319 16.05 2.74 -2.67
N PRO A 320 17.20 2.66 -1.99
CA PRO A 320 17.34 1.83 -0.80
C PRO A 320 16.33 2.17 0.28
N VAL A 321 15.88 1.14 1.02
CA VAL A 321 14.88 1.29 2.08
C VAL A 321 15.50 0.93 3.42
N VAL A 322 15.30 1.82 4.40
CA VAL A 322 15.65 1.62 5.81
C VAL A 322 14.37 1.68 6.62
N THR A 323 14.00 0.57 7.27
CA THR A 323 12.75 0.47 8.03
C THR A 323 12.89 -0.47 9.22
N GLN A 324 11.90 -0.44 10.13
CA GLN A 324 11.87 -1.33 11.28
C GLN A 324 11.57 -2.78 10.89
N PRO A 325 12.16 -3.77 11.59
CA PRO A 325 11.87 -5.18 11.37
C PRO A 325 10.42 -5.51 11.77
N THR A 326 9.68 -6.12 10.86
CA THR A 326 8.32 -6.65 11.10
C THR A 326 8.26 -8.16 10.92
N GLY A 327 9.39 -8.82 10.75
CA GLY A 327 9.51 -10.22 10.34
C GLY A 327 9.80 -10.37 8.85
N PHE A 328 9.73 -9.31 8.03
CA PHE A 328 10.06 -9.38 6.60
C PHE A 328 11.54 -9.69 6.35
N GLU A 329 12.41 -9.41 7.31
CA GLU A 329 13.84 -9.70 7.26
C GLU A 329 14.17 -11.20 7.25
N GLU A 330 13.18 -12.04 7.51
CA GLU A 330 13.27 -13.49 7.33
C GLU A 330 12.79 -13.96 5.94
N LEU A 331 12.22 -13.04 5.16
CA LEU A 331 11.61 -13.31 3.85
C LEU A 331 12.44 -12.71 2.71
N TYR A 332 13.10 -11.57 2.96
CA TYR A 332 13.87 -10.82 1.99
C TYR A 332 15.31 -10.59 2.46
N PRO A 333 16.28 -10.51 1.53
CA PRO A 333 17.66 -10.20 1.89
C PRO A 333 17.77 -8.77 2.44
N VAL A 334 18.45 -8.63 3.58
CA VAL A 334 18.71 -7.34 4.23
C VAL A 334 20.20 -7.07 4.34
N GLY A 335 20.57 -5.81 4.63
CA GLY A 335 21.96 -5.34 4.78
C GLY A 335 22.51 -4.68 3.53
N ARG A 336 21.84 -4.77 2.39
CA ARG A 336 22.21 -4.11 1.13
C ARG A 336 20.98 -3.79 0.29
N GLY A 337 20.72 -2.53 0.02
CA GLY A 337 19.52 -2.03 -0.66
C GLY A 337 18.25 -2.03 0.21
N LEU A 338 18.15 -2.95 1.17
CA LEU A 338 17.08 -3.04 2.15
C LEU A 338 17.68 -3.28 3.53
N PHE A 339 17.26 -2.51 4.54
CA PHE A 339 17.73 -2.60 5.91
C PHE A 339 16.57 -2.73 6.89
N ALA A 340 16.66 -3.70 7.80
CA ALA A 340 15.73 -3.93 8.90
C ALA A 340 16.40 -3.55 10.22
N VAL A 341 16.18 -2.33 10.69
CA VAL A 341 16.84 -1.75 11.87
C VAL A 341 15.85 -0.93 12.69
N ASP A 342 16.01 -0.89 14.01
CA ASP A 342 15.04 -0.28 14.92
C ASP A 342 15.65 0.67 15.97
N THR A 343 16.94 0.99 15.85
CA THR A 343 17.58 2.03 16.69
C THR A 343 18.10 3.19 15.84
N PRO A 344 18.10 4.43 16.36
CA PRO A 344 18.60 5.59 15.64
C PRO A 344 20.04 5.42 15.15
N GLU A 345 20.90 4.78 15.94
CA GLU A 345 22.31 4.54 15.61
C GLU A 345 22.45 3.52 14.46
N ALA A 346 21.65 2.46 14.49
CA ALA A 346 21.65 1.46 13.41
C ALA A 346 21.08 2.04 12.11
N VAL A 347 20.06 2.89 12.19
CA VAL A 347 19.52 3.63 11.03
C VAL A 347 20.59 4.59 10.48
N ALA A 348 21.27 5.36 11.35
CA ALA A 348 22.31 6.27 10.93
C ALA A 348 23.47 5.55 10.24
N LYS A 349 23.86 4.38 10.77
CA LYS A 349 24.87 3.52 10.15
C LYS A 349 24.42 3.05 8.77
N ALA A 350 23.21 2.52 8.63
CA ALA A 350 22.67 2.04 7.36
C ALA A 350 22.64 3.16 6.30
N ILE A 351 22.23 4.36 6.69
CA ILE A 351 22.22 5.54 5.80
C ILE A 351 23.66 5.94 5.42
N GLY A 352 24.61 5.88 6.37
CA GLY A 352 26.03 6.09 6.09
C GLY A 352 26.60 5.10 5.08
N ASP A 353 26.27 3.81 5.24
CA ASP A 353 26.67 2.73 4.31
C ASP A 353 26.07 3.00 2.91
N ILE A 354 24.79 3.35 2.81
CA ILE A 354 24.12 3.71 1.53
C ILE A 354 24.82 4.91 0.86
N ARG A 355 25.13 5.97 1.61
CA ARG A 355 25.78 7.16 1.10
C ARG A 355 27.23 6.90 0.64
N SER A 356 27.92 5.95 1.25
CA SER A 356 29.28 5.57 0.88
C SER A 356 29.36 4.75 -0.41
N ALA A 357 28.30 3.97 -0.73
CA ALA A 357 28.25 3.11 -1.90
C ALA A 357 26.88 3.18 -2.62
N PRO A 358 26.43 4.38 -3.07
CA PRO A 358 25.04 4.59 -3.51
C PRO A 358 24.68 3.72 -4.74
N ALA A 359 25.59 3.54 -5.69
CA ALA A 359 25.34 2.72 -6.87
C ALA A 359 25.16 1.23 -6.54
N GLU A 360 25.88 0.72 -5.54
CA GLU A 360 25.74 -0.67 -5.08
C GLU A 360 24.38 -0.89 -4.42
N HIS A 361 24.02 -0.02 -3.47
CA HIS A 361 22.75 -0.12 -2.76
C HIS A 361 21.55 0.13 -3.68
N SER A 362 21.65 1.03 -4.65
CA SER A 362 20.63 1.26 -5.66
C SER A 362 20.37 0.01 -6.50
N ARG A 363 21.44 -0.66 -6.97
CA ARG A 363 21.33 -1.90 -7.74
C ARG A 363 20.70 -3.01 -6.91
N ALA A 364 21.17 -3.21 -5.68
CA ALA A 364 20.63 -4.22 -4.78
C ALA A 364 19.14 -3.98 -4.47
N ALA A 365 18.72 -2.72 -4.28
CA ALA A 365 17.31 -2.37 -4.11
C ALA A 365 16.46 -2.80 -5.32
N ALA A 366 16.90 -2.47 -6.54
CA ALA A 366 16.21 -2.86 -7.77
C ALA A 366 16.18 -4.39 -7.98
N GLU A 367 17.26 -5.10 -7.63
CA GLU A 367 17.33 -6.57 -7.68
C GLU A 367 16.32 -7.20 -6.71
N ILE A 368 16.21 -6.70 -5.47
CA ILE A 368 15.22 -7.16 -4.50
C ILE A 368 13.79 -6.94 -5.04
N ALA A 369 13.52 -5.76 -5.61
CA ALA A 369 12.21 -5.50 -6.19
C ALA A 369 11.88 -6.45 -7.33
N ALA A 370 12.79 -6.66 -8.26
CA ALA A 370 12.60 -7.55 -9.41
C ALA A 370 12.44 -9.02 -8.98
N GLN A 371 13.15 -9.47 -7.96
CA GLN A 371 13.11 -10.86 -7.50
C GLN A 371 11.87 -11.16 -6.66
N TYR A 372 11.47 -10.24 -5.78
CA TYR A 372 10.46 -10.53 -4.76
C TYR A 372 9.12 -9.82 -4.99
N PHE A 373 9.09 -8.70 -5.69
CA PHE A 373 7.89 -7.86 -5.83
C PHE A 373 7.39 -7.71 -7.26
N GLU A 374 8.08 -8.28 -8.29
CA GLU A 374 7.60 -8.20 -9.66
C GLU A 374 6.17 -8.76 -9.79
N ALA A 375 5.25 -7.94 -10.28
CA ALA A 375 3.82 -8.21 -10.28
C ALA A 375 3.47 -9.53 -10.96
N GLN A 376 4.09 -9.83 -12.10
CA GLN A 376 3.85 -11.07 -12.81
C GLN A 376 4.15 -12.30 -11.93
N SER A 377 5.28 -12.32 -11.24
CA SER A 377 5.69 -13.44 -10.37
C SER A 377 4.79 -13.55 -9.14
N VAL A 378 4.50 -12.42 -8.48
CA VAL A 378 3.66 -12.39 -7.27
C VAL A 378 2.24 -12.87 -7.58
N LEU A 379 1.63 -12.36 -8.65
CA LEU A 379 0.27 -12.72 -9.00
C LEU A 379 0.17 -14.12 -9.63
N GLN A 380 1.22 -14.59 -10.33
CA GLN A 380 1.27 -15.97 -10.78
C GLN A 380 1.32 -16.96 -9.62
N GLU A 381 2.10 -16.65 -8.57
CA GLU A 381 2.12 -17.45 -7.33
C GLU A 381 0.73 -17.44 -6.66
N LEU A 382 0.08 -16.27 -6.57
CA LEU A 382 -1.28 -16.17 -6.04
C LEU A 382 -2.25 -17.04 -6.84
N VAL A 383 -2.27 -16.91 -8.17
CA VAL A 383 -3.18 -17.67 -9.05
C VAL A 383 -2.91 -19.18 -8.97
N SER A 384 -1.67 -19.61 -8.76
CA SER A 384 -1.32 -21.04 -8.61
C SER A 384 -1.89 -21.70 -7.37
N ARG A 385 -2.37 -20.91 -6.40
CA ARG A 385 -2.97 -21.36 -5.12
C ARG A 385 -4.50 -21.27 -5.10
N LEU A 386 -5.12 -20.92 -6.22
CA LEU A 386 -6.57 -20.86 -6.37
C LEU A 386 -7.15 -22.22 -6.75
#